data_6d007ca8aa35799a3fa75724cb11f8c8
#
_entry.id   6d007ca8aa35799a3fa75724cb11f8c8
#
_cell.length_a   1.000
_cell.length_b   1.000
_cell.length_c   1.000
_cell.angle_alpha   90.00
_cell.angle_beta   90.00
_cell.angle_gamma   90.00
#
_symmetry.space_group_name_H-M   'P 1'
#
loop_
_entity.id
_entity.type
_entity.pdbx_description
1 polymer ?
#
loop_
_entity_poly.entity_id
_entity_poly.type
_entity_poly.pdbx_seq_one_letter_code
_entity_poly.pdbx_strand_id
1 'polypeptide(L)'
;MTKLTTAAGAPVVDNQNVMTAGPRGPVLLQDVWHLEKLAHFAREVIPERRMHAKGSGAFGTFTVTNDITRYTKAKIFSEVGKKTELAVRFSTVAGERGAADAERDIRGFAVKFYTEDGNWDLVGNNTPVFFLRDPLKFPDLNRAIKRDPRTNLRSADSNWDFWTSLPEALHQVTIVMSDRGLPKSYRHMHGFGSHTFSFLNAAGERSWVKFHWRTQQGIENISDAEAAELVGRDRESHQRDLVDSIDNGDYPRWTLMVQVMPERDAATYHLNPFDLTKVWPHKDYPLIEVGVMELDRNAENYFAQIEQLAFNPAQIVPGISFSPDKMLQSRLFSYGDAQRYRLGVNHHQIPVNAPKCPFHSYHRDGRMRVDANAGSAVGYEPNRHGEWQEQPDFREPPLALDGMADHWDHRADDDYYSQPGALFRLMTPAQQLALFDNTARALAGASDDVMGQHVFNCTMADPAYGKGVAAALERLAAAEPGKDEARRR
;
A
#
# COMPACT_ATOMS: atom_id res chain seq x y z
N MET A 1 -5.14 41.09 2.54
CA MET A 1 -5.92 40.19 3.43
C MET A 1 -7.21 39.82 2.72
N THR A 2 -7.55 38.53 2.70
CA THR A 2 -8.79 38.02 2.11
C THR A 2 -9.98 38.37 3.02
N LYS A 3 -11.07 38.88 2.44
CA LYS A 3 -12.29 39.19 3.18
C LYS A 3 -13.07 37.88 3.42
N LEU A 4 -13.52 37.70 4.65
CA LEU A 4 -14.27 36.48 5.04
C LEU A 4 -15.73 36.56 4.58
N THR A 5 -16.24 35.47 4.03
CA THR A 5 -17.65 35.32 3.61
C THR A 5 -18.25 34.01 4.12
N THR A 6 -19.57 33.92 4.18
CA THR A 6 -20.29 32.65 4.26
C THR A 6 -20.06 31.80 3.01
N ALA A 7 -20.48 30.54 3.02
CA ALA A 7 -20.42 29.66 1.85
C ALA A 7 -21.24 30.19 0.66
N ALA A 8 -22.30 30.97 0.93
CA ALA A 8 -23.12 31.63 -0.08
C ALA A 8 -22.54 32.98 -0.57
N GLY A 9 -21.37 33.39 -0.06
CA GLY A 9 -20.67 34.61 -0.47
C GLY A 9 -21.07 35.88 0.30
N ALA A 10 -21.95 35.82 1.28
CA ALA A 10 -22.33 36.99 2.09
C ALA A 10 -21.17 37.41 3.05
N PRO A 11 -20.94 38.72 3.27
CA PRO A 11 -19.90 39.18 4.17
C PRO A 11 -20.12 38.67 5.61
N VAL A 12 -19.06 38.18 6.25
CA VAL A 12 -19.05 37.85 7.70
C VAL A 12 -18.64 39.09 8.47
N VAL A 13 -19.53 39.58 9.34
CA VAL A 13 -19.34 40.82 10.09
C VAL A 13 -18.54 40.64 11.38
N ASP A 14 -18.68 39.47 12.02
CA ASP A 14 -17.95 39.11 13.24
C ASP A 14 -17.61 37.60 13.21
N ASN A 15 -16.33 37.24 13.42
CA ASN A 15 -15.84 35.87 13.54
C ASN A 15 -15.25 35.59 14.93
N GLN A 16 -15.44 36.49 15.88
CA GLN A 16 -14.96 36.35 17.26
C GLN A 16 -16.09 36.01 18.22
N ASN A 17 -17.30 36.53 17.93
CA ASN A 17 -18.44 36.41 18.85
C ASN A 17 -19.68 35.93 18.11
N VAL A 18 -20.41 34.99 18.72
CA VAL A 18 -21.73 34.55 18.25
C VAL A 18 -22.80 35.59 18.60
N MET A 19 -23.83 35.71 17.75
CA MET A 19 -24.94 36.61 18.00
C MET A 19 -25.80 36.09 19.17
N THR A 20 -26.04 36.97 20.17
CA THR A 20 -26.85 36.69 21.35
C THR A 20 -27.88 37.79 21.62
N ALA A 21 -28.91 37.47 22.38
CA ALA A 21 -29.88 38.45 22.88
C ALA A 21 -29.32 39.19 24.12
N GLY A 22 -28.46 40.15 23.89
CA GLY A 22 -27.69 40.87 24.92
C GLY A 22 -26.44 40.08 25.38
N PRO A 23 -25.56 40.68 26.22
CA PRO A 23 -24.23 40.14 26.53
C PRO A 23 -24.26 38.77 27.27
N ARG A 24 -25.33 38.41 27.86
CA ARG A 24 -25.53 37.16 28.63
C ARG A 24 -26.76 36.38 28.18
N GLY A 25 -27.37 36.80 27.08
CA GLY A 25 -28.58 36.17 26.52
C GLY A 25 -28.29 34.91 25.71
N PRO A 26 -29.35 34.21 25.28
CA PRO A 26 -29.21 33.03 24.44
C PRO A 26 -28.68 33.36 23.04
N VAL A 27 -28.03 32.36 22.41
CA VAL A 27 -27.61 32.38 21.01
C VAL A 27 -28.83 32.45 20.09
N LEU A 28 -28.74 33.23 19.03
CA LEU A 28 -29.80 33.37 18.03
C LEU A 28 -29.48 32.56 16.78
N LEU A 29 -30.45 31.75 16.30
CA LEU A 29 -30.31 30.93 15.08
C LEU A 29 -30.14 31.74 13.80
N GLN A 30 -30.41 33.02 13.82
CA GLN A 30 -30.17 33.92 12.68
C GLN A 30 -28.69 34.25 12.44
N ASP A 31 -27.77 33.81 13.33
CA ASP A 31 -26.33 33.84 13.08
C ASP A 31 -25.96 32.71 12.13
N VAL A 32 -26.17 32.92 10.84
CA VAL A 32 -25.92 31.92 9.79
C VAL A 32 -24.48 31.48 9.75
N TRP A 33 -23.53 32.39 10.02
CA TRP A 33 -22.09 32.05 10.05
C TRP A 33 -21.76 31.04 11.16
N HIS A 34 -22.33 31.21 12.34
CA HIS A 34 -22.20 30.25 13.43
C HIS A 34 -22.74 28.87 13.05
N LEU A 35 -23.93 28.81 12.43
CA LEU A 35 -24.55 27.56 12.00
C LEU A 35 -23.69 26.86 10.94
N GLU A 36 -23.16 27.59 9.95
CA GLU A 36 -22.27 27.04 8.91
C GLU A 36 -20.98 26.48 9.53
N LYS A 37 -20.34 27.20 10.44
CA LYS A 37 -19.11 26.72 11.13
C LYS A 37 -19.37 25.40 11.84
N LEU A 38 -20.44 25.29 12.62
CA LEU A 38 -20.77 24.05 13.33
C LEU A 38 -21.10 22.90 12.38
N ALA A 39 -21.93 23.18 11.38
CA ALA A 39 -22.35 22.17 10.43
C ALA A 39 -21.19 21.65 9.58
N HIS A 40 -20.30 22.52 9.13
CA HIS A 40 -19.12 22.14 8.34
C HIS A 40 -18.10 21.38 9.18
N PHE A 41 -17.77 21.89 10.37
CA PHE A 41 -16.79 21.27 11.28
C PHE A 41 -17.09 19.80 11.56
N ALA A 42 -18.35 19.46 11.84
CA ALA A 42 -18.76 18.08 12.09
C ALA A 42 -18.57 17.15 10.88
N ARG A 43 -18.33 17.68 9.67
CA ARG A 43 -18.21 16.95 8.41
C ARG A 43 -16.86 17.11 7.71
N GLU A 44 -15.88 17.71 8.39
CA GLU A 44 -14.51 17.87 7.88
C GLU A 44 -13.70 16.55 7.86
N VAL A 45 -14.33 15.44 8.19
CA VAL A 45 -13.73 14.12 8.24
C VAL A 45 -14.35 13.22 7.18
N ILE A 46 -13.52 12.31 6.64
CA ILE A 46 -13.94 11.19 5.80
C ILE A 46 -13.53 9.88 6.49
N PRO A 47 -14.14 8.74 6.14
CA PRO A 47 -13.70 7.45 6.66
C PRO A 47 -12.20 7.25 6.43
N GLU A 48 -11.49 6.79 7.46
CA GLU A 48 -10.08 6.40 7.28
C GLU A 48 -9.99 5.20 6.31
N ARG A 49 -8.82 4.99 5.71
CA ARG A 49 -8.57 3.78 4.93
C ARG A 49 -8.68 2.57 5.85
N ARG A 50 -9.33 1.50 5.39
CA ARG A 50 -9.48 0.26 6.19
C ARG A 50 -8.14 -0.31 6.64
N MET A 51 -7.14 -0.25 5.74
CA MET A 51 -5.72 -0.48 5.99
C MET A 51 -4.95 0.73 5.48
N HIS A 52 -3.72 0.91 5.96
CA HIS A 52 -2.88 2.04 5.56
C HIS A 52 -3.44 3.42 5.99
N ALA A 53 -4.17 3.49 7.11
CA ALA A 53 -4.77 4.74 7.56
C ALA A 53 -3.70 5.77 7.96
N LYS A 54 -2.69 5.37 8.76
CA LYS A 54 -1.53 6.20 9.07
C LYS A 54 -0.57 6.23 7.90
N GLY A 55 -0.23 7.42 7.41
CA GLY A 55 0.72 7.56 6.31
C GLY A 55 0.97 9.01 5.91
N SER A 56 1.94 9.18 5.04
CA SER A 56 2.41 10.45 4.50
C SER A 56 2.63 10.34 3.00
N GLY A 57 2.75 11.45 2.31
CA GLY A 57 3.00 11.44 0.87
C GLY A 57 3.72 12.69 0.39
N ALA A 58 4.22 12.59 -0.82
CA ALA A 58 4.92 13.68 -1.50
C ALA A 58 4.71 13.56 -3.01
N PHE A 59 5.15 14.56 -3.74
CA PHE A 59 5.11 14.64 -5.20
C PHE A 59 6.52 14.69 -5.76
N GLY A 60 6.64 14.33 -7.00
CA GLY A 60 7.93 14.32 -7.67
C GLY A 60 7.87 13.92 -9.13
N THR A 61 9.00 13.45 -9.63
CA THR A 61 9.17 13.10 -11.04
C THR A 61 9.84 11.74 -11.17
N PHE A 62 9.36 10.93 -12.10
CA PHE A 62 10.03 9.74 -12.60
C PHE A 62 10.76 10.09 -13.89
N THR A 63 12.03 9.76 -13.98
CA THR A 63 12.85 9.95 -15.17
C THR A 63 13.35 8.60 -15.67
N VAL A 64 13.11 8.26 -16.93
CA VAL A 64 13.60 7.04 -17.58
C VAL A 64 15.12 7.15 -17.77
N THR A 65 15.88 6.14 -17.33
CA THR A 65 17.34 6.09 -17.49
C THR A 65 17.78 5.03 -18.51
N ASN A 66 16.98 4.01 -18.72
CA ASN A 66 17.34 2.89 -19.59
C ASN A 66 16.17 2.53 -20.50
N ASP A 67 16.50 2.13 -21.73
CA ASP A 67 15.52 1.69 -22.71
C ASP A 67 15.02 0.27 -22.40
N ILE A 68 13.69 0.17 -22.18
CA ILE A 68 12.96 -1.10 -22.01
C ILE A 68 11.85 -1.29 -23.05
N THR A 69 11.86 -0.52 -24.15
CA THR A 69 10.82 -0.57 -25.19
C THR A 69 10.68 -1.94 -25.85
N ARG A 70 11.71 -2.77 -25.82
CA ARG A 70 11.64 -4.17 -26.25
C ARG A 70 10.63 -5.01 -25.45
N TYR A 71 10.29 -4.62 -24.23
CA TYR A 71 9.36 -5.34 -23.35
C TYR A 71 7.98 -4.71 -23.29
N THR A 72 7.89 -3.37 -23.42
CA THR A 72 6.63 -2.67 -23.26
C THR A 72 6.50 -1.48 -24.22
N LYS A 73 5.29 -1.29 -24.75
CA LYS A 73 4.93 -0.10 -25.55
C LYS A 73 4.41 1.06 -24.68
N ALA A 74 4.44 0.93 -23.35
CA ALA A 74 3.92 1.97 -22.45
C ALA A 74 4.69 3.28 -22.66
N LYS A 75 3.96 4.35 -22.96
CA LYS A 75 4.57 5.63 -23.31
C LYS A 75 5.41 6.23 -22.19
N ILE A 76 5.08 5.95 -20.93
CA ILE A 76 5.90 6.36 -19.80
C ILE A 76 7.36 5.91 -19.92
N PHE A 77 7.64 4.81 -20.64
CA PHE A 77 8.97 4.22 -20.86
C PHE A 77 9.49 4.39 -22.30
N SER A 78 8.88 5.24 -23.12
CA SER A 78 9.12 5.31 -24.56
C SER A 78 10.51 5.80 -24.95
N GLU A 79 11.19 6.57 -24.10
CA GLU A 79 12.52 7.12 -24.40
C GLU A 79 13.30 7.44 -23.12
N VAL A 80 14.62 7.30 -23.20
CA VAL A 80 15.53 7.69 -22.11
C VAL A 80 15.50 9.22 -21.94
N GLY A 81 15.42 9.67 -20.70
CA GLY A 81 15.30 11.07 -20.34
C GLY A 81 13.86 11.57 -20.21
N LYS A 82 12.87 10.78 -20.62
CA LYS A 82 11.45 11.13 -20.44
C LYS A 82 11.10 11.27 -18.97
N LYS A 83 10.38 12.35 -18.66
CA LYS A 83 9.93 12.68 -17.32
C LYS A 83 8.41 12.56 -17.20
N THR A 84 7.95 11.95 -16.11
CA THR A 84 6.54 11.81 -15.77
C THR A 84 6.31 12.26 -14.33
N GLU A 85 5.37 13.16 -14.11
CA GLU A 85 4.99 13.57 -12.76
C GLU A 85 4.34 12.43 -11.99
N LEU A 86 4.52 12.41 -10.67
CA LEU A 86 3.94 11.40 -9.80
C LEU A 86 3.54 11.95 -8.43
N ALA A 87 2.68 11.18 -7.77
CA ALA A 87 2.41 11.28 -6.35
C ALA A 87 2.75 9.94 -5.69
N VAL A 88 3.39 9.99 -4.53
CA VAL A 88 3.66 8.79 -3.72
C VAL A 88 2.97 8.90 -2.37
N ARG A 89 2.56 7.75 -1.83
CA ARG A 89 2.11 7.65 -0.44
C ARG A 89 2.76 6.47 0.24
N PHE A 90 3.41 6.76 1.37
CA PHE A 90 3.92 5.77 2.31
C PHE A 90 2.95 5.63 3.49
N SER A 91 2.91 4.44 4.12
CA SER A 91 1.98 4.22 5.24
C SER A 91 2.38 2.98 6.04
N THR A 92 1.98 2.90 7.29
CA THR A 92 1.89 1.61 8.00
C THR A 92 0.68 0.83 7.48
N VAL A 93 0.57 -0.47 7.78
CA VAL A 93 -0.55 -1.31 7.30
C VAL A 93 -1.63 -1.44 8.36
N ALA A 94 -1.29 -1.88 9.56
CA ALA A 94 -2.24 -2.17 10.63
C ALA A 94 -2.65 -0.92 11.43
N GLY A 95 -1.83 0.12 11.49
CA GLY A 95 -2.05 1.32 12.26
C GLY A 95 -3.31 2.08 11.85
N GLU A 96 -4.09 2.56 12.84
CA GLU A 96 -5.16 3.52 12.65
C GLU A 96 -4.59 4.91 12.34
N ARG A 97 -5.43 5.88 11.97
CA ARG A 97 -5.00 7.24 11.57
C ARG A 97 -4.08 7.93 12.60
N GLY A 98 -4.30 7.73 13.90
CA GLY A 98 -3.50 8.28 14.99
C GLY A 98 -2.34 7.40 15.46
N ALA A 99 -2.05 6.28 14.81
CA ALA A 99 -0.92 5.42 15.14
C ALA A 99 0.43 6.12 14.90
N ALA A 100 1.51 5.56 15.45
CA ALA A 100 2.86 6.07 15.20
C ALA A 100 3.45 5.52 13.90
N ASP A 101 4.39 6.28 13.31
CA ASP A 101 5.10 5.86 12.10
C ASP A 101 6.11 4.73 12.38
N ALA A 102 6.81 4.80 13.52
CA ALA A 102 7.87 3.86 13.90
C ALA A 102 7.33 2.62 14.64
N GLU A 103 6.18 2.09 14.21
CA GLU A 103 5.67 0.78 14.67
C GLU A 103 6.19 -0.34 13.78
N ARG A 104 6.43 -1.54 14.37
CA ARG A 104 6.79 -2.74 13.60
C ARG A 104 5.61 -3.17 12.74
N ASP A 105 5.76 -3.00 11.43
CA ASP A 105 4.72 -3.25 10.43
C ASP A 105 5.34 -3.28 9.03
N ILE A 106 4.58 -3.78 8.05
CA ILE A 106 4.84 -3.50 6.63
C ILE A 106 4.62 -2.01 6.37
N ARG A 107 5.36 -1.45 5.42
CA ARG A 107 5.09 -0.10 4.91
C ARG A 107 4.47 -0.18 3.53
N GLY A 108 3.30 0.45 3.37
CA GLY A 108 2.75 0.72 2.04
C GLY A 108 3.69 1.62 1.24
N PHE A 109 3.79 1.34 -0.04
CA PHE A 109 4.58 2.09 -1.02
C PHE A 109 3.75 2.19 -2.30
N ALA A 110 2.93 3.23 -2.40
CA ALA A 110 2.00 3.41 -3.51
C ALA A 110 2.39 4.62 -4.34
N VAL A 111 2.54 4.43 -5.65
CA VAL A 111 2.94 5.46 -6.61
C VAL A 111 1.84 5.62 -7.66
N LYS A 112 1.41 6.84 -7.90
CA LYS A 112 0.52 7.24 -8.99
C LYS A 112 1.33 8.05 -10.01
N PHE A 113 1.39 7.57 -11.24
CA PHE A 113 1.99 8.29 -12.36
C PHE A 113 0.90 8.98 -13.18
N TYR A 114 1.11 10.26 -13.48
CA TYR A 114 0.22 11.05 -14.35
C TYR A 114 0.77 11.02 -15.77
N THR A 115 0.40 9.97 -16.52
CA THR A 115 0.92 9.77 -17.88
C THR A 115 0.02 10.44 -18.94
N GLU A 116 0.50 10.53 -20.15
CA GLU A 116 -0.27 11.00 -21.29
C GLU A 116 -1.40 10.04 -21.75
N ASP A 117 -1.36 8.78 -21.32
CA ASP A 117 -2.38 7.78 -21.63
C ASP A 117 -3.30 7.46 -20.44
N GLY A 118 -3.24 8.25 -19.38
CA GLY A 118 -4.01 8.06 -18.15
C GLY A 118 -3.14 7.94 -16.90
N ASN A 119 -3.78 7.72 -15.76
CA ASN A 119 -3.06 7.44 -14.53
C ASN A 119 -2.65 5.96 -14.49
N TRP A 120 -1.40 5.70 -14.13
CA TRP A 120 -0.93 4.38 -13.75
C TRP A 120 -0.60 4.34 -12.28
N ASP A 121 -1.20 3.37 -11.55
CA ASP A 121 -0.99 3.20 -10.11
C ASP A 121 -0.22 1.91 -9.82
N LEU A 122 1.01 2.05 -9.31
CA LEU A 122 1.81 0.93 -8.80
C LEU A 122 1.66 0.88 -7.28
N VAL A 123 0.77 0.02 -6.80
CA VAL A 123 0.35 -0.03 -5.40
C VAL A 123 0.99 -1.23 -4.68
N GLY A 124 2.11 -0.99 -4.03
CA GLY A 124 2.93 -2.01 -3.40
C GLY A 124 3.27 -1.74 -1.93
N ASN A 125 4.29 -2.43 -1.46
CA ASN A 125 4.80 -2.37 -0.09
C ASN A 125 6.34 -2.31 -0.08
N ASN A 126 6.92 -2.13 1.11
CA ASN A 126 8.38 -2.25 1.32
C ASN A 126 8.86 -3.71 1.41
N THR A 127 7.99 -4.67 1.11
CA THR A 127 8.28 -6.11 1.10
C THR A 127 7.93 -6.71 -0.26
N PRO A 128 8.71 -7.67 -0.77
CA PRO A 128 8.48 -8.25 -2.09
C PRO A 128 7.35 -9.28 -2.12
N VAL A 129 6.87 -9.72 -0.96
CA VAL A 129 5.85 -10.76 -0.78
C VAL A 129 4.75 -10.26 0.15
N PHE A 130 3.71 -11.09 0.32
CA PHE A 130 2.62 -10.84 1.25
C PHE A 130 2.27 -12.12 2.03
N PHE A 131 1.38 -12.03 3.03
CA PHE A 131 1.01 -13.13 3.91
C PHE A 131 0.15 -14.22 3.24
N LEU A 132 -0.47 -13.94 2.11
CA LEU A 132 -1.60 -14.69 1.57
C LEU A 132 -1.38 -15.10 0.12
N ARG A 133 -1.81 -16.34 -0.21
CA ARG A 133 -1.98 -16.84 -1.58
C ARG A 133 -3.40 -16.66 -2.10
N ASP A 134 -4.38 -16.70 -1.20
CA ASP A 134 -5.80 -16.65 -1.55
C ASP A 134 -6.46 -15.37 -1.04
N PRO A 135 -7.10 -14.61 -1.93
CA PRO A 135 -7.72 -13.33 -1.57
C PRO A 135 -8.92 -13.46 -0.64
N LEU A 136 -9.56 -14.62 -0.56
CA LEU A 136 -10.67 -14.85 0.37
C LEU A 136 -10.24 -14.65 1.84
N LYS A 137 -8.93 -14.88 2.14
CA LYS A 137 -8.35 -14.71 3.47
C LYS A 137 -8.00 -13.25 3.81
N PHE A 138 -8.06 -12.33 2.85
CA PHE A 138 -7.65 -10.94 3.08
C PHE A 138 -8.52 -10.20 4.12
N PRO A 139 -9.87 -10.28 4.11
CA PRO A 139 -10.68 -9.69 5.16
C PRO A 139 -10.39 -10.28 6.56
N ASP A 140 -10.11 -11.59 6.64
CA ASP A 140 -9.84 -12.26 7.90
C ASP A 140 -8.49 -11.88 8.48
N LEU A 141 -7.44 -11.78 7.64
CA LEU A 141 -6.16 -11.18 8.02
C LEU A 141 -6.36 -9.81 8.66
N ASN A 142 -7.15 -8.95 8.01
CA ASN A 142 -7.39 -7.60 8.49
C ASN A 142 -8.11 -7.58 9.85
N ARG A 143 -9.05 -8.51 10.09
CA ARG A 143 -9.73 -8.64 11.36
C ARG A 143 -8.79 -9.12 12.46
N ALA A 144 -7.96 -10.12 12.16
CA ALA A 144 -7.01 -10.69 13.12
C ALA A 144 -5.96 -9.68 13.60
N ILE A 145 -5.41 -8.85 12.71
CA ILE A 145 -4.35 -7.88 13.04
C ILE A 145 -4.87 -6.54 13.58
N LYS A 146 -6.17 -6.26 13.50
CA LYS A 146 -6.73 -5.00 13.99
C LYS A 146 -7.11 -5.12 15.48
N ARG A 147 -8.37 -5.20 15.79
CA ARG A 147 -8.87 -5.14 17.15
C ARG A 147 -9.88 -6.24 17.45
N ASP A 148 -9.79 -6.78 18.66
CA ASP A 148 -10.78 -7.72 19.19
C ASP A 148 -12.17 -7.06 19.22
N PRO A 149 -13.22 -7.73 18.70
CA PRO A 149 -14.54 -7.12 18.57
C PRO A 149 -15.26 -6.88 19.89
N ARG A 150 -14.86 -7.57 20.98
CA ARG A 150 -15.46 -7.43 22.31
C ARG A 150 -14.77 -6.34 23.15
N THR A 151 -13.43 -6.30 23.11
CA THR A 151 -12.63 -5.45 23.99
C THR A 151 -12.12 -4.19 23.32
N ASN A 152 -12.11 -4.17 21.99
CA ASN A 152 -11.45 -3.15 21.15
C ASN A 152 -9.93 -3.03 21.41
N LEU A 153 -9.30 -4.04 21.99
CA LEU A 153 -7.85 -4.11 22.19
C LEU A 153 -7.19 -4.86 21.03
N ARG A 154 -5.92 -4.55 20.76
CA ARG A 154 -5.10 -5.39 19.89
C ARG A 154 -4.79 -6.70 20.63
N SER A 155 -4.83 -7.81 19.92
CA SER A 155 -4.58 -9.15 20.45
C SER A 155 -3.40 -9.77 19.73
N ALA A 156 -2.32 -10.06 20.47
CA ALA A 156 -1.21 -10.83 19.94
C ALA A 156 -1.67 -12.26 19.58
N ASP A 157 -2.48 -12.86 20.42
CA ASP A 157 -3.01 -14.21 20.18
C ASP A 157 -3.77 -14.30 18.85
N SER A 158 -4.77 -13.45 18.62
CA SER A 158 -5.54 -13.45 17.37
C SER A 158 -4.67 -13.22 16.12
N ASN A 159 -3.69 -12.30 16.22
CA ASN A 159 -2.79 -12.00 15.12
C ASN A 159 -1.88 -13.20 14.79
N TRP A 160 -1.27 -13.79 15.81
CA TRP A 160 -0.34 -14.91 15.63
C TRP A 160 -1.06 -16.22 15.35
N ASP A 161 -2.24 -16.46 15.90
CA ASP A 161 -3.09 -17.62 15.55
C ASP A 161 -3.38 -17.61 14.05
N PHE A 162 -3.80 -16.47 13.51
CA PHE A 162 -4.05 -16.34 12.07
C PHE A 162 -2.79 -16.60 11.23
N TRP A 163 -1.65 -15.99 11.59
CA TRP A 163 -0.42 -16.17 10.82
C TRP A 163 0.13 -17.58 10.88
N THR A 164 0.05 -18.24 12.05
CA THR A 164 0.60 -19.59 12.23
C THR A 164 -0.28 -20.66 11.61
N SER A 165 -1.59 -20.41 11.51
CA SER A 165 -2.55 -21.27 10.82
C SER A 165 -2.43 -21.24 9.29
N LEU A 166 -1.69 -20.26 8.75
CA LEU A 166 -1.39 -20.11 7.32
C LEU A 166 0.14 -20.17 7.10
N PRO A 167 0.71 -21.38 6.89
CA PRO A 167 2.18 -21.50 6.79
C PRO A 167 2.78 -20.69 5.64
N GLU A 168 2.05 -20.39 4.58
CA GLU A 168 2.47 -19.49 3.52
C GLU A 168 2.75 -18.06 4.00
N ALA A 169 2.25 -17.66 5.17
CA ALA A 169 2.52 -16.35 5.76
C ALA A 169 3.96 -16.23 6.29
N LEU A 170 4.66 -17.36 6.55
CA LEU A 170 5.96 -17.36 7.23
C LEU A 170 7.00 -16.47 6.51
N HIS A 171 7.02 -16.47 5.18
CA HIS A 171 7.98 -15.65 4.42
C HIS A 171 7.81 -14.16 4.75
N GLN A 172 6.59 -13.67 4.72
CA GLN A 172 6.29 -12.28 5.06
C GLN A 172 6.52 -12.00 6.56
N VAL A 173 6.12 -12.91 7.43
CA VAL A 173 6.35 -12.80 8.90
C VAL A 173 7.85 -12.70 9.20
N THR A 174 8.68 -13.52 8.56
CA THR A 174 10.14 -13.46 8.72
C THR A 174 10.69 -12.07 8.35
N ILE A 175 10.20 -11.45 7.27
CA ILE A 175 10.63 -10.09 6.90
C ILE A 175 10.17 -9.06 7.93
N VAL A 176 8.92 -9.12 8.39
CA VAL A 176 8.37 -8.16 9.36
C VAL A 176 9.06 -8.29 10.73
N MET A 177 9.41 -9.50 11.15
CA MET A 177 10.10 -9.73 12.42
C MET A 177 11.60 -9.48 12.35
N SER A 178 12.19 -9.42 11.16
CA SER A 178 13.60 -9.00 10.99
C SER A 178 13.76 -7.51 11.31
N ASP A 179 14.98 -7.00 11.16
CA ASP A 179 15.31 -5.58 11.25
C ASP A 179 14.52 -4.72 10.23
N ARG A 180 14.17 -5.30 9.07
CA ARG A 180 13.37 -4.65 8.01
C ARG A 180 11.96 -4.24 8.42
N GLY A 181 11.40 -4.78 9.48
CA GLY A 181 10.09 -4.39 10.02
C GLY A 181 10.06 -3.01 10.66
N LEU A 182 11.23 -2.42 10.95
CA LEU A 182 11.39 -1.08 11.52
C LEU A 182 12.39 -0.26 10.70
N PRO A 183 12.04 0.20 9.49
CA PRO A 183 12.89 1.12 8.75
C PRO A 183 13.07 2.42 9.53
N LYS A 184 14.26 3.03 9.46
CA LYS A 184 14.59 4.29 10.13
C LYS A 184 13.67 5.43 9.68
N SER A 185 13.32 5.45 8.39
CA SER A 185 12.32 6.36 7.82
C SER A 185 11.79 5.81 6.49
N TYR A 186 10.83 6.49 5.86
CA TYR A 186 10.33 6.11 4.53
C TYR A 186 11.43 6.15 3.45
N ARG A 187 12.45 7.00 3.59
CA ARG A 187 13.54 7.13 2.63
C ARG A 187 14.51 5.94 2.65
N HIS A 188 14.61 5.24 3.77
CA HIS A 188 15.58 4.18 4.04
C HIS A 188 15.02 2.77 3.82
N MET A 189 14.02 2.63 2.96
CA MET A 189 13.44 1.33 2.62
C MET A 189 13.30 1.16 1.11
N HIS A 190 13.39 -0.08 0.65
CA HIS A 190 12.96 -0.45 -0.70
C HIS A 190 11.44 -0.45 -0.82
N GLY A 191 10.94 -0.41 -2.05
CA GLY A 191 9.54 -0.65 -2.38
C GLY A 191 9.40 -1.75 -3.44
N PHE A 192 8.23 -2.38 -3.49
CA PHE A 192 7.95 -3.45 -4.44
C PHE A 192 6.51 -3.34 -4.93
N GLY A 193 6.30 -3.60 -6.22
CA GLY A 193 4.96 -3.77 -6.77
C GLY A 193 4.27 -5.03 -6.24
N SER A 194 5.05 -5.95 -5.66
CA SER A 194 4.69 -7.22 -5.05
C SER A 194 4.11 -8.23 -6.04
N HIS A 195 3.03 -7.86 -6.73
CA HIS A 195 2.36 -8.71 -7.72
C HIS A 195 3.17 -8.92 -8.98
N THR A 196 2.81 -9.97 -9.70
CA THR A 196 3.17 -10.12 -11.11
C THR A 196 2.16 -9.36 -11.96
N PHE A 197 2.65 -8.45 -12.79
CA PHE A 197 1.91 -7.78 -13.87
C PHE A 197 2.35 -8.34 -15.22
N SER A 198 1.87 -7.78 -16.33
CA SER A 198 2.41 -8.07 -17.64
C SER A 198 2.83 -6.81 -18.38
N PHE A 199 3.87 -6.93 -19.20
CA PHE A 199 4.24 -5.99 -20.24
C PHE A 199 3.76 -6.49 -21.59
N LEU A 200 3.40 -5.54 -22.44
CA LEU A 200 3.02 -5.77 -23.84
C LEU A 200 3.86 -4.85 -24.72
N ASN A 201 4.69 -5.42 -25.57
CA ASN A 201 5.52 -4.65 -26.48
C ASN A 201 4.78 -4.22 -27.76
N ALA A 202 5.46 -3.50 -28.65
CA ALA A 202 4.89 -3.01 -29.90
C ALA A 202 4.52 -4.14 -30.88
N ALA A 203 5.15 -5.32 -30.77
CA ALA A 203 4.82 -6.51 -31.56
C ALA A 203 3.62 -7.29 -30.99
N GLY A 204 3.07 -6.88 -29.83
CA GLY A 204 2.00 -7.60 -29.15
C GLY A 204 2.49 -8.79 -28.34
N GLU A 205 3.79 -8.93 -28.10
CA GLU A 205 4.33 -9.99 -27.27
C GLU A 205 4.16 -9.66 -25.79
N ARG A 206 3.73 -10.63 -24.99
CA ARG A 206 3.54 -10.53 -23.55
C ARG A 206 4.76 -11.05 -22.79
N SER A 207 5.09 -10.35 -21.72
CA SER A 207 6.05 -10.80 -20.70
C SER A 207 5.48 -10.55 -19.33
N TRP A 208 5.75 -11.41 -18.38
CA TRP A 208 5.42 -11.19 -16.96
C TRP A 208 6.47 -10.28 -16.33
N VAL A 209 6.03 -9.39 -15.43
CA VAL A 209 6.92 -8.40 -14.84
C VAL A 209 6.66 -8.23 -13.35
N LYS A 210 7.75 -8.10 -12.56
CA LYS A 210 7.72 -7.62 -11.17
C LYS A 210 8.50 -6.32 -11.05
N PHE A 211 7.97 -5.35 -10.28
CA PHE A 211 8.54 -4.01 -10.11
C PHE A 211 9.23 -3.90 -8.75
N HIS A 212 10.42 -3.27 -8.73
CA HIS A 212 11.25 -3.09 -7.56
C HIS A 212 11.73 -1.63 -7.47
N TRP A 213 11.47 -0.97 -6.35
CA TRP A 213 12.03 0.33 -6.00
C TRP A 213 13.24 0.15 -5.10
N ARG A 214 14.42 0.52 -5.56
CA ARG A 214 15.66 0.46 -4.78
C ARG A 214 15.99 1.84 -4.26
N THR A 215 15.92 2.04 -2.92
CA THR A 215 16.30 3.31 -2.31
C THR A 215 17.75 3.64 -2.62
N GLN A 216 18.03 4.91 -2.97
CA GLN A 216 19.40 5.41 -3.19
C GLN A 216 20.02 5.97 -1.89
N GLN A 217 19.21 6.17 -0.84
CA GLN A 217 19.66 6.63 0.47
C GLN A 217 20.29 5.52 1.32
N GLY A 218 20.25 4.27 0.83
CA GLY A 218 20.61 3.08 1.60
C GLY A 218 19.48 2.57 2.50
N ILE A 219 19.62 1.32 2.93
CA ILE A 219 18.70 0.72 3.92
C ILE A 219 19.27 0.98 5.30
N GLU A 220 18.46 1.61 6.15
CA GLU A 220 18.74 1.77 7.56
C GLU A 220 17.51 1.37 8.37
N ASN A 221 17.72 0.66 9.47
CA ASN A 221 16.66 0.16 10.34
C ASN A 221 16.99 0.56 11.79
N ILE A 222 15.95 0.60 12.63
CA ILE A 222 16.07 0.85 14.07
C ILE A 222 15.65 -0.39 14.86
N SER A 223 16.16 -0.51 16.07
CA SER A 223 15.76 -1.57 17.01
C SER A 223 14.37 -1.30 17.60
N ASP A 224 13.76 -2.33 18.21
CA ASP A 224 12.49 -2.17 18.94
C ASP A 224 12.63 -1.15 20.10
N ALA A 225 13.78 -1.11 20.77
CA ALA A 225 14.04 -0.17 21.87
C ALA A 225 14.10 1.28 21.37
N GLU A 226 14.85 1.53 20.29
CA GLU A 226 14.91 2.84 19.63
C GLU A 226 13.53 3.27 19.09
N ALA A 227 12.78 2.33 18.51
CA ALA A 227 11.42 2.61 18.04
C ALA A 227 10.48 2.99 19.18
N ALA A 228 10.54 2.29 20.32
CA ALA A 228 9.72 2.61 21.50
C ALA A 228 10.04 4.01 22.06
N GLU A 229 11.33 4.37 22.15
CA GLU A 229 11.75 5.71 22.56
C GLU A 229 11.29 6.77 21.55
N LEU A 230 11.47 6.52 20.26
CA LEU A 230 11.08 7.43 19.19
C LEU A 230 9.56 7.67 19.19
N VAL A 231 8.75 6.63 19.31
CA VAL A 231 7.28 6.72 19.39
C VAL A 231 6.84 7.54 20.60
N GLY A 232 7.52 7.40 21.75
CA GLY A 232 7.25 8.19 22.94
C GLY A 232 7.55 9.68 22.78
N ARG A 233 8.47 10.04 21.90
CA ARG A 233 8.94 11.41 21.65
C ARG A 233 8.28 12.06 20.41
N ASP A 234 8.18 11.32 19.32
CA ASP A 234 7.65 11.79 18.02
C ASP A 234 6.92 10.65 17.28
N ARG A 235 5.59 10.69 17.30
CA ARG A 235 4.74 9.70 16.64
C ARG A 235 4.75 9.86 15.12
N GLU A 236 5.08 11.02 14.60
CA GLU A 236 5.12 11.42 13.19
C GLU A 236 6.55 11.42 12.62
N SER A 237 7.45 10.66 13.19
CA SER A 237 8.90 10.71 12.90
C SER A 237 9.25 10.46 11.44
N HIS A 238 8.59 9.52 10.76
CA HIS A 238 8.87 9.26 9.34
C HIS A 238 8.23 10.31 8.43
N GLN A 239 7.05 10.81 8.80
CA GLN A 239 6.42 11.92 8.08
C GLN A 239 7.26 13.18 8.19
N ARG A 240 7.77 13.50 9.39
CA ARG A 240 8.66 14.64 9.61
C ARG A 240 9.95 14.51 8.79
N ASP A 241 10.61 13.36 8.84
CA ASP A 241 11.82 13.10 8.05
C ASP A 241 11.58 13.32 6.55
N LEU A 242 10.44 12.86 6.01
CA LEU A 242 10.08 13.06 4.61
C LEU A 242 9.87 14.54 4.28
N VAL A 243 9.10 15.25 5.10
CA VAL A 243 8.80 16.68 4.90
C VAL A 243 10.08 17.50 5.00
N ASP A 244 10.84 17.33 6.07
CA ASP A 244 12.06 18.11 6.33
C ASP A 244 13.13 17.86 5.26
N SER A 245 13.28 16.62 4.77
CA SER A 245 14.24 16.32 3.72
C SER A 245 13.92 17.05 2.42
N ILE A 246 12.65 17.09 2.03
CA ILE A 246 12.21 17.78 0.82
C ILE A 246 12.34 19.30 0.97
N ASP A 247 11.93 19.86 2.10
CA ASP A 247 12.04 21.30 2.37
C ASP A 247 13.49 21.78 2.42
N ASN A 248 14.42 20.90 2.85
CA ASN A 248 15.86 21.18 2.87
C ASN A 248 16.56 20.93 1.53
N GLY A 249 15.86 20.44 0.50
CA GLY A 249 16.43 20.10 -0.80
C GLY A 249 17.20 18.77 -0.86
N ASP A 250 17.11 17.94 0.20
CA ASP A 250 17.64 16.56 0.24
C ASP A 250 16.58 15.60 -0.31
N TYR A 251 16.40 15.64 -1.63
CA TYR A 251 15.31 14.96 -2.32
C TYR A 251 15.47 13.44 -2.31
N PRO A 252 14.53 12.69 -1.70
CA PRO A 252 14.57 11.23 -1.69
C PRO A 252 14.46 10.63 -3.08
N ARG A 253 15.28 9.59 -3.35
CA ARG A 253 15.36 8.94 -4.67
C ARG A 253 15.24 7.42 -4.58
N TRP A 254 14.60 6.82 -5.58
CA TRP A 254 14.55 5.37 -5.77
C TRP A 254 14.77 5.02 -7.24
N THR A 255 15.61 4.02 -7.48
CA THR A 255 15.72 3.41 -8.80
C THR A 255 14.61 2.40 -9.00
N LEU A 256 13.81 2.56 -10.07
CA LEU A 256 12.88 1.52 -10.52
C LEU A 256 13.66 0.45 -11.29
N MET A 257 13.50 -0.78 -10.86
CA MET A 257 14.01 -1.95 -11.54
C MET A 257 12.87 -2.93 -11.83
N VAL A 258 13.02 -3.77 -12.84
CA VAL A 258 12.07 -4.81 -13.18
C VAL A 258 12.75 -6.16 -13.31
N GLN A 259 12.02 -7.22 -12.97
CA GLN A 259 12.30 -8.59 -13.42
C GLN A 259 11.31 -8.93 -14.51
N VAL A 260 11.80 -9.50 -15.62
CA VAL A 260 10.96 -9.83 -16.78
C VAL A 260 11.10 -11.31 -17.09
N MET A 261 9.96 -12.00 -17.14
CA MET A 261 9.85 -13.43 -17.50
C MET A 261 9.08 -13.54 -18.82
N PRO A 262 9.61 -14.21 -19.86
CA PRO A 262 8.84 -14.51 -21.06
C PRO A 262 7.52 -15.23 -20.72
N GLU A 263 6.42 -14.91 -21.41
CA GLU A 263 5.11 -15.51 -21.14
C GLU A 263 5.14 -17.04 -21.10
N ARG A 264 5.85 -17.64 -22.08
CA ARG A 264 5.98 -19.10 -22.23
C ARG A 264 6.68 -19.81 -21.05
N ASP A 265 7.54 -19.09 -20.31
CA ASP A 265 8.33 -19.70 -19.26
C ASP A 265 7.47 -19.97 -18.00
N ALA A 266 6.39 -19.22 -17.82
CA ALA A 266 5.53 -19.31 -16.65
C ALA A 266 4.92 -20.71 -16.44
N ALA A 267 4.57 -21.42 -17.52
CA ALA A 267 3.96 -22.74 -17.48
C ALA A 267 4.89 -23.85 -16.98
N THR A 268 6.20 -23.67 -17.10
CA THR A 268 7.23 -24.67 -16.77
C THR A 268 8.19 -24.22 -15.67
N TYR A 269 8.03 -23.00 -15.18
CA TYR A 269 8.88 -22.49 -14.11
C TYR A 269 8.64 -23.27 -12.82
N HIS A 270 9.68 -23.57 -12.07
CA HIS A 270 9.64 -24.40 -10.88
C HIS A 270 8.91 -23.77 -9.68
N LEU A 271 8.60 -22.49 -9.73
CA LEU A 271 7.77 -21.75 -8.77
C LEU A 271 6.54 -21.23 -9.51
N ASN A 272 5.40 -21.16 -8.85
CA ASN A 272 4.27 -20.43 -9.39
C ASN A 272 4.61 -18.93 -9.49
N PRO A 273 4.79 -18.36 -10.70
CA PRO A 273 5.22 -16.97 -10.85
C PRO A 273 4.15 -15.96 -10.43
N PHE A 274 2.93 -16.41 -10.19
CA PHE A 274 1.77 -15.61 -9.79
C PHE A 274 1.46 -15.75 -8.28
N ASP A 275 2.27 -16.51 -7.53
CA ASP A 275 2.14 -16.63 -6.08
C ASP A 275 2.76 -15.41 -5.39
N LEU A 276 1.92 -14.62 -4.72
CA LEU A 276 2.34 -13.41 -4.01
C LEU A 276 3.22 -13.70 -2.78
N THR A 277 3.27 -14.94 -2.29
CA THR A 277 4.14 -15.34 -1.18
C THR A 277 5.57 -15.69 -1.60
N LYS A 278 5.84 -15.67 -2.91
CA LYS A 278 7.11 -16.06 -3.52
C LYS A 278 7.80 -14.88 -4.23
N VAL A 279 9.12 -14.91 -4.20
CA VAL A 279 9.97 -14.06 -5.04
C VAL A 279 10.52 -14.87 -6.21
N TRP A 280 10.80 -14.19 -7.32
CA TRP A 280 11.62 -14.78 -8.39
C TRP A 280 13.09 -14.58 -8.03
N PRO A 281 13.89 -15.63 -7.93
CA PRO A 281 15.34 -15.50 -7.70
C PRO A 281 16.00 -14.62 -8.77
N HIS A 282 16.84 -13.67 -8.35
CA HIS A 282 17.53 -12.78 -9.28
C HIS A 282 18.50 -13.51 -10.22
N LYS A 283 18.95 -14.71 -9.86
CA LYS A 283 19.77 -15.58 -10.73
C LYS A 283 19.00 -16.11 -11.92
N ASP A 284 17.67 -16.29 -11.77
CA ASP A 284 16.79 -16.81 -12.81
C ASP A 284 16.27 -15.67 -13.71
N TYR A 285 15.82 -14.59 -13.09
CA TYR A 285 15.36 -13.35 -13.75
C TYR A 285 16.05 -12.15 -13.12
N PRO A 286 17.18 -11.67 -13.71
CA PRO A 286 17.95 -10.55 -13.18
C PRO A 286 17.15 -9.24 -13.17
N LEU A 287 17.52 -8.34 -12.27
CA LEU A 287 16.99 -6.99 -12.23
C LEU A 287 17.48 -6.16 -13.41
N ILE A 288 16.57 -5.47 -14.08
CA ILE A 288 16.81 -4.54 -15.19
C ILE A 288 16.45 -3.13 -14.70
N GLU A 289 17.37 -2.21 -14.78
CA GLU A 289 17.12 -0.80 -14.43
C GLU A 289 16.20 -0.14 -15.47
N VAL A 290 15.27 0.71 -15.01
CA VAL A 290 14.29 1.41 -15.85
C VAL A 290 14.45 2.92 -15.72
N GLY A 291 14.51 3.45 -14.49
CA GLY A 291 14.52 4.87 -14.26
C GLY A 291 14.60 5.23 -12.78
N VAL A 292 14.56 6.53 -12.50
CA VAL A 292 14.68 7.08 -11.15
C VAL A 292 13.47 7.92 -10.81
N MET A 293 12.88 7.66 -9.66
CA MET A 293 11.92 8.52 -8.98
C MET A 293 12.65 9.45 -8.03
N GLU A 294 12.36 10.73 -8.10
CA GLU A 294 12.80 11.76 -7.17
C GLU A 294 11.58 12.48 -6.59
N LEU A 295 11.54 12.67 -5.26
CA LEU A 295 10.48 13.39 -4.57
C LEU A 295 11.01 14.79 -4.21
N ASP A 296 10.46 15.82 -4.83
CA ASP A 296 10.97 17.20 -4.77
C ASP A 296 9.95 18.21 -4.22
N ARG A 297 8.73 17.76 -3.88
CA ARG A 297 7.65 18.65 -3.45
C ARG A 297 6.76 18.04 -2.39
N ASN A 298 6.59 18.75 -1.29
CA ASN A 298 5.61 18.44 -0.26
C ASN A 298 4.18 18.81 -0.70
N ALA A 299 3.18 18.25 -0.01
CA ALA A 299 1.79 18.66 -0.19
C ALA A 299 1.57 20.07 0.37
N GLU A 300 0.82 20.90 -0.36
CA GLU A 300 0.36 22.22 0.11
C GLU A 300 -0.79 22.09 1.12
N ASN A 301 -1.59 21.05 0.97
CA ASN A 301 -2.69 20.69 1.89
C ASN A 301 -2.79 19.18 2.01
N TYR A 302 -2.55 18.67 3.21
CA TYR A 302 -2.54 17.24 3.48
C TYR A 302 -3.89 16.57 3.16
N PHE A 303 -5.02 17.18 3.57
CA PHE A 303 -6.33 16.59 3.33
C PHE A 303 -6.64 16.51 1.83
N ALA A 304 -6.46 17.60 1.11
CA ALA A 304 -6.78 17.68 -0.31
C ALA A 304 -5.89 16.76 -1.17
N GLN A 305 -4.61 16.64 -0.83
CA GLN A 305 -3.60 16.04 -1.70
C GLN A 305 -3.08 14.69 -1.21
N ILE A 306 -3.22 14.34 0.08
CA ILE A 306 -2.72 13.08 0.65
C ILE A 306 -3.87 12.25 1.24
N GLU A 307 -4.76 12.86 2.05
CA GLU A 307 -5.88 12.11 2.62
C GLU A 307 -6.88 11.67 1.54
N GLN A 308 -7.16 12.53 0.58
CA GLN A 308 -8.04 12.22 -0.56
C GLN A 308 -7.33 11.52 -1.73
N LEU A 309 -6.01 11.34 -1.70
CA LEU A 309 -5.29 10.59 -2.73
C LEU A 309 -5.78 9.14 -2.76
N ALA A 310 -6.28 8.72 -3.91
CA ALA A 310 -6.86 7.41 -4.14
C ALA A 310 -5.98 6.60 -5.09
N PHE A 311 -5.61 5.40 -4.67
CA PHE A 311 -4.89 4.43 -5.51
C PHE A 311 -5.82 3.28 -5.89
N ASN A 312 -5.62 2.74 -7.09
CA ASN A 312 -6.30 1.54 -7.54
C ASN A 312 -5.38 0.75 -8.49
N PRO A 313 -4.98 -0.49 -8.15
CA PRO A 313 -4.18 -1.33 -9.06
C PRO A 313 -4.82 -1.57 -10.43
N ALA A 314 -6.13 -1.33 -10.57
CA ALA A 314 -6.83 -1.40 -11.86
C ALA A 314 -6.50 -0.22 -12.81
N GLN A 315 -5.86 0.84 -12.29
CA GLN A 315 -5.42 1.95 -13.12
C GLN A 315 -4.09 1.59 -13.78
N ILE A 316 -4.17 1.16 -15.03
CA ILE A 316 -3.04 0.81 -15.90
C ILE A 316 -3.12 1.62 -17.20
N VAL A 317 -2.04 1.60 -17.96
CA VAL A 317 -1.94 2.27 -19.26
C VAL A 317 -1.54 1.28 -20.35
N PRO A 318 -1.79 1.54 -21.65
CA PRO A 318 -1.40 0.67 -22.72
C PRO A 318 0.08 0.25 -22.65
N GLY A 319 0.34 -1.05 -22.76
CA GLY A 319 1.69 -1.63 -22.63
C GLY A 319 1.98 -2.21 -21.24
N ILE A 320 1.12 -1.94 -20.25
CA ILE A 320 1.13 -2.55 -18.91
C ILE A 320 -0.23 -3.20 -18.70
N SER A 321 -0.27 -4.48 -18.27
CA SER A 321 -1.53 -5.18 -18.06
C SER A 321 -1.45 -6.12 -16.84
N PHE A 322 -2.52 -6.84 -16.60
CA PHE A 322 -2.67 -7.74 -15.46
C PHE A 322 -2.07 -9.12 -15.73
N SER A 323 -2.04 -9.92 -14.70
CA SER A 323 -1.67 -11.34 -14.74
C SER A 323 -2.72 -12.21 -14.05
N PRO A 324 -2.60 -13.54 -14.10
CA PRO A 324 -3.46 -14.47 -13.35
C PRO A 324 -3.21 -14.49 -11.84
N ASP A 325 -2.37 -13.61 -11.29
CA ASP A 325 -2.17 -13.48 -9.84
C ASP A 325 -3.52 -13.26 -9.13
N LYS A 326 -3.95 -14.23 -8.33
CA LYS A 326 -5.26 -14.24 -7.65
C LYS A 326 -5.44 -13.01 -6.74
N MET A 327 -4.37 -12.64 -6.04
CA MET A 327 -4.39 -11.49 -5.14
C MET A 327 -4.51 -10.18 -5.92
N LEU A 328 -3.81 -10.05 -7.07
CA LEU A 328 -3.95 -8.89 -7.96
C LEU A 328 -5.38 -8.79 -8.47
N GLN A 329 -5.93 -9.87 -9.01
CA GLN A 329 -7.29 -9.90 -9.57
C GLN A 329 -8.35 -9.41 -8.57
N SER A 330 -8.26 -9.84 -7.31
CA SER A 330 -9.17 -9.37 -6.26
C SER A 330 -8.98 -7.89 -5.91
N ARG A 331 -7.75 -7.37 -5.99
CA ARG A 331 -7.44 -5.96 -5.74
C ARG A 331 -8.01 -5.02 -6.80
N LEU A 332 -8.25 -5.50 -8.03
CA LEU A 332 -8.85 -4.69 -9.11
C LEU A 332 -10.25 -4.18 -8.74
N PHE A 333 -11.02 -4.97 -7.98
CA PHE A 333 -12.32 -4.55 -7.47
C PHE A 333 -12.22 -3.81 -6.12
N SER A 334 -11.51 -4.39 -5.14
CA SER A 334 -11.60 -3.97 -3.73
C SER A 334 -11.13 -2.53 -3.50
N TYR A 335 -10.12 -2.07 -4.25
CA TYR A 335 -9.62 -0.69 -4.13
C TYR A 335 -10.63 0.32 -4.66
N GLY A 336 -11.17 0.10 -5.84
CA GLY A 336 -12.18 0.98 -6.43
C GLY A 336 -13.43 1.07 -5.56
N ASP A 337 -13.88 -0.05 -4.98
CA ASP A 337 -15.01 -0.11 -4.06
C ASP A 337 -14.73 0.71 -2.78
N ALA A 338 -13.58 0.51 -2.16
CA ALA A 338 -13.18 1.27 -0.98
C ALA A 338 -13.10 2.78 -1.23
N GLN A 339 -12.62 3.22 -2.40
CA GLN A 339 -12.55 4.64 -2.74
C GLN A 339 -13.94 5.24 -2.98
N ARG A 340 -14.87 4.50 -3.59
CA ARG A 340 -16.26 4.93 -3.72
C ARG A 340 -16.93 5.13 -2.36
N TYR A 341 -16.64 4.27 -1.40
CA TYR A 341 -17.12 4.43 -0.02
C TYR A 341 -16.51 5.64 0.67
N ARG A 342 -15.18 5.83 0.59
CA ARG A 342 -14.48 6.90 1.29
C ARG A 342 -14.70 8.28 0.70
N LEU A 343 -14.68 8.40 -0.62
CA LEU A 343 -14.55 9.67 -1.36
C LEU A 343 -15.76 9.94 -2.27
N GLY A 344 -16.57 8.93 -2.53
CA GLY A 344 -17.72 9.04 -3.45
C GLY A 344 -17.43 8.50 -4.85
N VAL A 345 -18.51 8.30 -5.61
CA VAL A 345 -18.47 7.69 -6.95
C VAL A 345 -17.60 8.48 -7.94
N ASN A 346 -17.55 9.79 -7.81
CA ASN A 346 -16.79 10.69 -8.67
C ASN A 346 -15.40 11.06 -8.11
N HIS A 347 -14.80 10.22 -7.26
CA HIS A 347 -13.50 10.49 -6.62
C HIS A 347 -12.35 10.73 -7.60
N HIS A 348 -12.46 10.25 -8.83
CA HIS A 348 -11.49 10.51 -9.90
C HIS A 348 -11.53 11.97 -10.41
N GLN A 349 -12.52 12.77 -10.03
CA GLN A 349 -12.57 14.22 -10.33
C GLN A 349 -11.88 15.07 -9.27
N ILE A 350 -11.53 14.50 -8.11
CA ILE A 350 -10.69 15.20 -7.13
C ILE A 350 -9.33 15.50 -7.78
N PRO A 351 -8.83 16.75 -7.76
CA PRO A 351 -7.68 17.15 -8.57
C PRO A 351 -6.46 16.23 -8.48
N VAL A 352 -6.13 15.73 -7.28
CA VAL A 352 -5.00 14.82 -7.08
C VAL A 352 -5.24 13.43 -7.68
N ASN A 353 -6.49 13.05 -7.95
CA ASN A 353 -6.86 11.75 -8.55
C ASN A 353 -7.19 11.86 -10.04
N ALA A 354 -7.42 13.07 -10.53
CA ALA A 354 -7.78 13.30 -11.91
C ALA A 354 -6.59 13.00 -12.85
N PRO A 355 -6.84 12.33 -14.00
CA PRO A 355 -5.83 12.25 -15.05
C PRO A 355 -5.44 13.65 -15.53
N LYS A 356 -4.16 13.84 -15.87
CA LYS A 356 -3.66 15.09 -16.47
C LYS A 356 -3.79 15.10 -17.99
N CYS A 357 -4.02 13.95 -18.61
CA CYS A 357 -4.37 13.85 -20.02
C CYS A 357 -5.86 14.15 -20.25
N PRO A 358 -6.28 14.53 -21.48
CA PRO A 358 -7.69 14.57 -21.84
C PRO A 358 -8.34 13.20 -21.63
N PHE A 359 -9.45 13.16 -20.92
CA PHE A 359 -10.20 11.92 -20.73
C PHE A 359 -11.70 12.15 -20.99
N HIS A 360 -12.35 11.15 -21.55
CA HIS A 360 -13.75 11.18 -21.89
C HIS A 360 -14.40 9.88 -21.43
N SER A 361 -15.34 9.99 -20.51
CA SER A 361 -16.16 8.88 -20.03
C SER A 361 -17.62 9.31 -20.01
N TYR A 362 -18.50 8.47 -20.53
CA TYR A 362 -19.94 8.75 -20.46
C TYR A 362 -20.61 8.23 -19.18
N HIS A 363 -19.84 7.91 -18.15
CA HIS A 363 -20.38 7.75 -16.80
C HIS A 363 -21.00 9.07 -16.35
N ARG A 364 -22.22 9.02 -15.81
CA ARG A 364 -23.04 10.20 -15.55
C ARG A 364 -23.40 10.31 -14.08
N ASP A 365 -23.66 11.55 -13.70
CA ASP A 365 -24.36 11.90 -12.47
C ASP A 365 -23.65 11.41 -11.19
N GLY A 366 -24.37 11.26 -10.11
CA GLY A 366 -23.83 10.88 -8.81
C GLY A 366 -23.32 12.06 -7.99
N ARG A 367 -23.01 11.80 -6.73
CA ARG A 367 -22.56 12.83 -5.79
C ARG A 367 -21.31 13.54 -6.28
N MET A 368 -21.29 14.87 -6.14
CA MET A 368 -20.16 15.74 -6.49
C MET A 368 -19.81 15.74 -7.99
N ARG A 369 -20.73 15.35 -8.86
CA ARG A 369 -20.56 15.54 -10.30
C ARG A 369 -20.79 17.01 -10.63
N VAL A 370 -19.76 17.73 -11.10
CA VAL A 370 -19.79 19.18 -11.31
C VAL A 370 -19.25 19.60 -12.68
N ASP A 371 -18.94 18.64 -13.56
CA ASP A 371 -18.31 18.85 -14.88
C ASP A 371 -19.31 18.79 -16.05
N ALA A 372 -20.60 19.00 -15.80
CA ALA A 372 -21.67 18.90 -16.79
C ALA A 372 -21.71 17.54 -17.54
N ASN A 373 -21.26 16.45 -16.89
CA ASN A 373 -21.14 15.11 -17.51
C ASN A 373 -20.30 15.12 -18.79
N ALA A 374 -19.22 15.89 -18.83
CA ALA A 374 -18.36 16.11 -20.01
C ALA A 374 -19.13 16.73 -21.21
N GLY A 375 -20.25 17.38 -20.96
CA GLY A 375 -21.04 18.05 -22.00
C GLY A 375 -21.86 17.15 -22.91
N SER A 376 -21.87 15.81 -22.69
CA SER A 376 -22.59 14.87 -23.54
C SER A 376 -24.08 14.76 -23.17
N ALA A 377 -24.95 14.78 -24.15
CA ALA A 377 -26.37 14.47 -24.02
C ALA A 377 -26.67 12.97 -24.08
N VAL A 378 -25.78 12.17 -24.66
CA VAL A 378 -25.94 10.73 -24.87
C VAL A 378 -25.14 9.94 -23.83
N GLY A 379 -25.82 9.17 -22.98
CA GLY A 379 -25.22 8.33 -21.94
C GLY A 379 -25.47 6.84 -22.13
N TYR A 380 -25.58 6.36 -23.37
CA TYR A 380 -25.87 4.96 -23.68
C TYR A 380 -25.24 4.53 -25.01
N GLU A 381 -24.86 3.29 -25.10
CA GLU A 381 -24.44 2.59 -26.32
C GLU A 381 -25.24 1.27 -26.45
N PRO A 382 -25.58 0.82 -27.71
CA PRO A 382 -25.33 1.52 -28.97
C PRO A 382 -26.28 2.71 -29.19
N ASN A 383 -25.78 3.71 -29.91
CA ASN A 383 -26.59 4.86 -30.31
C ASN A 383 -26.31 5.26 -31.79
N ARG A 384 -27.11 6.21 -32.33
CA ARG A 384 -26.97 6.72 -33.70
C ARG A 384 -26.35 8.12 -33.77
N HIS A 385 -25.92 8.67 -32.63
CA HIS A 385 -25.42 10.04 -32.51
C HIS A 385 -23.93 10.15 -32.82
N GLY A 386 -23.16 9.05 -32.66
CA GLY A 386 -21.73 9.02 -33.01
C GLY A 386 -20.83 9.86 -32.10
N GLU A 387 -21.28 10.12 -30.86
CA GLU A 387 -20.50 10.95 -29.92
C GLU A 387 -19.31 10.23 -29.29
N TRP A 388 -19.38 8.90 -29.20
CA TRP A 388 -18.35 8.07 -28.57
C TRP A 388 -17.67 7.20 -29.60
N GLN A 389 -16.36 7.03 -29.46
CA GLN A 389 -15.56 6.19 -30.33
C GLN A 389 -14.64 5.31 -29.51
N GLU A 390 -14.70 4.02 -29.79
CA GLU A 390 -13.74 3.04 -29.26
C GLU A 390 -12.35 3.23 -29.86
N GLN A 391 -11.32 2.72 -29.17
CA GLN A 391 -9.92 2.78 -29.61
C GLN A 391 -9.35 1.36 -29.81
N PRO A 392 -9.74 0.64 -30.86
CA PRO A 392 -9.37 -0.77 -31.08
C PRO A 392 -7.88 -1.00 -31.27
N ASP A 393 -7.11 0.02 -31.63
CA ASP A 393 -5.65 -0.04 -31.76
C ASP A 393 -4.93 -0.36 -30.44
N PHE A 394 -5.60 -0.11 -29.33
CA PHE A 394 -5.09 -0.44 -27.99
C PHE A 394 -5.51 -1.83 -27.50
N ARG A 395 -6.21 -2.62 -28.33
CA ARG A 395 -6.63 -3.98 -27.94
C ARG A 395 -5.40 -4.82 -27.60
N GLU A 396 -5.47 -5.46 -26.44
CA GLU A 396 -4.45 -6.40 -25.99
C GLU A 396 -4.59 -7.76 -26.71
N PRO A 397 -3.49 -8.49 -26.90
CA PRO A 397 -3.56 -9.89 -27.31
C PRO A 397 -4.39 -10.70 -26.31
N PRO A 398 -5.20 -11.68 -26.76
CA PRO A 398 -5.92 -12.55 -25.85
C PRO A 398 -4.98 -13.23 -24.83
N LEU A 399 -5.39 -13.28 -23.59
CA LEU A 399 -4.72 -14.08 -22.56
C LEU A 399 -5.34 -15.48 -22.58
N ALA A 400 -4.53 -16.50 -22.91
CA ALA A 400 -4.98 -17.88 -22.85
C ALA A 400 -5.02 -18.33 -21.39
N LEU A 401 -6.21 -18.74 -20.93
CA LEU A 401 -6.43 -19.35 -19.63
C LEU A 401 -7.03 -20.74 -19.84
N ASP A 402 -6.46 -21.73 -19.18
CA ASP A 402 -6.94 -23.11 -19.22
C ASP A 402 -7.21 -23.61 -17.79
N GLY A 403 -8.27 -24.44 -17.64
CA GLY A 403 -8.64 -25.04 -16.36
C GLY A 403 -10.14 -25.10 -16.12
N MET A 404 -10.54 -25.99 -15.22
CA MET A 404 -11.91 -26.09 -14.74
C MET A 404 -12.15 -25.11 -13.59
N ALA A 405 -13.31 -24.46 -13.58
CA ALA A 405 -13.71 -23.57 -12.50
C ALA A 405 -14.13 -24.40 -11.28
N ASP A 406 -13.45 -24.22 -10.16
CA ASP A 406 -13.74 -24.85 -8.86
C ASP A 406 -13.07 -24.09 -7.72
N HIS A 407 -13.38 -24.47 -6.47
CA HIS A 407 -12.69 -24.02 -5.25
C HIS A 407 -11.40 -24.82 -5.04
N TRP A 408 -10.37 -24.51 -5.81
CA TRP A 408 -9.09 -25.19 -5.73
C TRP A 408 -8.35 -24.85 -4.43
N ASP A 409 -7.86 -25.88 -3.74
CA ASP A 409 -7.10 -25.68 -2.51
C ASP A 409 -5.75 -24.99 -2.81
N HIS A 410 -5.64 -23.73 -2.42
CA HIS A 410 -4.43 -22.92 -2.62
C HIS A 410 -3.21 -23.49 -1.87
N ARG A 411 -3.41 -24.35 -0.86
CA ARG A 411 -2.34 -24.98 -0.09
C ARG A 411 -1.68 -26.13 -0.85
N ALA A 412 -2.33 -26.65 -1.88
CA ALA A 412 -1.76 -27.71 -2.72
C ALA A 412 -0.70 -27.19 -3.70
N ASP A 413 -0.58 -25.87 -3.88
CA ASP A 413 0.36 -25.23 -4.78
C ASP A 413 1.65 -24.88 -4.04
N ASP A 414 2.69 -25.68 -4.25
CA ASP A 414 4.07 -25.42 -3.83
C ASP A 414 4.31 -25.40 -2.29
N ASP A 415 5.58 -25.42 -1.92
CA ASP A 415 6.03 -25.40 -0.54
C ASP A 415 5.89 -24.01 0.11
N TYR A 416 5.91 -23.98 1.44
CA TYR A 416 5.82 -22.77 2.25
C TYR A 416 7.14 -22.33 2.87
N TYR A 417 8.14 -23.22 2.93
CA TYR A 417 9.25 -23.12 3.86
C TYR A 417 10.59 -22.87 3.19
N SER A 418 10.77 -23.26 1.93
CA SER A 418 12.07 -23.12 1.23
C SER A 418 12.55 -21.67 1.15
N GLN A 419 11.66 -20.73 0.79
CA GLN A 419 12.07 -19.32 0.65
C GLN A 419 12.28 -18.59 1.98
N PRO A 420 11.43 -18.71 3.02
CA PRO A 420 11.77 -18.15 4.33
C PRO A 420 13.01 -18.77 4.94
N GLY A 421 13.25 -20.07 4.76
CA GLY A 421 14.51 -20.72 5.18
C GLY A 421 15.73 -20.18 4.42
N ALA A 422 15.62 -19.98 3.11
CA ALA A 422 16.68 -19.34 2.32
C ALA A 422 16.95 -17.91 2.78
N LEU A 423 15.91 -17.12 3.06
CA LEU A 423 16.05 -15.77 3.61
C LEU A 423 16.75 -15.78 4.96
N PHE A 424 16.37 -16.68 5.86
CA PHE A 424 17.00 -16.85 7.18
C PHE A 424 18.49 -17.14 7.06
N ARG A 425 18.89 -18.05 6.16
CA ARG A 425 20.30 -18.40 5.94
C ARG A 425 21.15 -17.28 5.33
N LEU A 426 20.51 -16.31 4.65
CA LEU A 426 21.18 -15.10 4.14
C LEU A 426 21.46 -14.05 5.21
N MET A 427 20.79 -14.13 6.36
CA MET A 427 20.97 -13.18 7.46
C MET A 427 22.31 -13.40 8.17
N THR A 428 22.95 -12.31 8.58
CA THR A 428 24.10 -12.38 9.48
C THR A 428 23.68 -12.91 10.85
N PRO A 429 24.62 -13.44 11.66
CA PRO A 429 24.30 -13.90 13.03
C PRO A 429 23.61 -12.83 13.89
N ALA A 430 23.99 -11.56 13.74
CA ALA A 430 23.36 -10.45 14.45
C ALA A 430 21.90 -10.23 14.01
N GLN A 431 21.64 -10.34 12.72
CA GLN A 431 20.28 -10.23 12.17
C GLN A 431 19.40 -11.42 12.57
N GLN A 432 19.96 -12.62 12.60
CA GLN A 432 19.26 -13.82 13.09
C GLN A 432 18.88 -13.66 14.57
N LEU A 433 19.80 -13.18 15.42
CA LEU A 433 19.52 -12.94 16.83
C LEU A 433 18.41 -11.87 17.00
N ALA A 434 18.49 -10.77 16.26
CA ALA A 434 17.46 -9.74 16.26
C ALA A 434 16.10 -10.32 15.82
N LEU A 435 16.05 -11.16 14.78
CA LEU A 435 14.84 -11.85 14.34
C LEU A 435 14.24 -12.71 15.46
N PHE A 436 15.04 -13.48 16.19
CA PHE A 436 14.56 -14.33 17.29
C PHE A 436 13.98 -13.49 18.43
N ASP A 437 14.70 -12.47 18.87
CA ASP A 437 14.29 -11.62 19.98
C ASP A 437 13.07 -10.75 19.64
N ASN A 438 12.98 -10.21 18.42
CA ASN A 438 11.83 -9.46 17.94
C ASN A 438 10.58 -10.37 17.88
N THR A 439 10.75 -11.60 17.36
CA THR A 439 9.67 -12.59 17.27
C THR A 439 9.17 -12.97 18.65
N ALA A 440 10.07 -13.26 19.60
CA ALA A 440 9.69 -13.63 20.96
C ALA A 440 8.90 -12.49 21.66
N ARG A 441 9.35 -11.24 21.52
CA ARG A 441 8.62 -10.08 22.06
C ARG A 441 7.24 -9.89 21.43
N ALA A 442 7.12 -10.09 20.12
CA ALA A 442 5.86 -9.93 19.41
C ALA A 442 4.86 -11.06 19.71
N LEU A 443 5.35 -12.27 20.00
CA LEU A 443 4.58 -13.43 20.45
C LEU A 443 4.15 -13.31 21.94
N ALA A 444 4.75 -12.41 22.70
CA ALA A 444 4.40 -12.23 24.10
C ALA A 444 2.92 -11.88 24.26
N GLY A 445 2.14 -12.76 24.89
CA GLY A 445 0.69 -12.64 25.03
C GLY A 445 -0.12 -13.54 24.10
N ALA A 446 0.50 -14.29 23.21
CA ALA A 446 -0.12 -15.42 22.52
C ALA A 446 -0.19 -16.66 23.43
N SER A 447 -1.10 -17.59 23.09
CA SER A 447 -1.22 -18.87 23.78
C SER A 447 -0.01 -19.80 23.48
N ASP A 448 0.21 -20.77 24.36
CA ASP A 448 1.30 -21.74 24.21
C ASP A 448 1.17 -22.54 22.91
N ASP A 449 -0.05 -22.88 22.51
CA ASP A 449 -0.33 -23.60 21.26
C ASP A 449 0.08 -22.77 20.03
N VAL A 450 -0.24 -21.48 20.03
CA VAL A 450 0.12 -20.54 18.95
C VAL A 450 1.63 -20.33 18.89
N MET A 451 2.29 -20.16 20.06
CA MET A 451 3.75 -20.07 20.13
C MET A 451 4.43 -21.35 19.61
N GLY A 452 3.93 -22.53 20.03
CA GLY A 452 4.41 -23.84 19.57
C GLY A 452 4.25 -24.02 18.06
N GLN A 453 3.11 -23.61 17.49
CA GLN A 453 2.87 -23.68 16.06
C GLN A 453 3.82 -22.77 15.28
N HIS A 454 4.13 -21.56 15.79
CA HIS A 454 5.11 -20.68 15.14
C HIS A 454 6.52 -21.29 15.15
N VAL A 455 6.95 -21.83 16.29
CA VAL A 455 8.26 -22.54 16.41
C VAL A 455 8.32 -23.71 15.44
N PHE A 456 7.23 -24.48 15.30
CA PHE A 456 7.13 -25.55 14.32
C PHE A 456 7.32 -25.03 12.89
N ASN A 457 6.59 -24.01 12.48
CA ASN A 457 6.71 -23.41 11.13
C ASN A 457 8.14 -22.90 10.86
N CYS A 458 8.77 -22.26 11.84
CA CYS A 458 10.17 -21.84 11.73
C CYS A 458 11.13 -23.00 11.60
N THR A 459 10.89 -24.11 12.34
CA THR A 459 11.70 -25.33 12.29
C THR A 459 11.61 -26.01 10.93
N MET A 460 10.41 -26.03 10.32
CA MET A 460 10.21 -26.54 8.97
C MET A 460 10.96 -25.74 7.91
N ALA A 461 11.11 -24.42 8.11
CA ALA A 461 11.89 -23.57 7.23
C ALA A 461 13.41 -23.78 7.40
N ASP A 462 13.88 -23.83 8.65
CA ASP A 462 15.25 -24.16 9.02
C ASP A 462 15.31 -24.56 10.51
N PRO A 463 15.93 -25.69 10.87
CA PRO A 463 16.03 -26.15 12.26
C PRO A 463 16.69 -25.12 13.20
N ALA A 464 17.66 -24.34 12.71
CA ALA A 464 18.30 -23.30 13.51
C ALA A 464 17.38 -22.10 13.75
N TYR A 465 16.50 -21.81 12.80
CA TYR A 465 15.50 -20.76 12.96
C TYR A 465 14.49 -21.13 14.09
N GLY A 466 13.90 -22.31 14.03
CA GLY A 466 12.98 -22.75 15.09
C GLY A 466 13.64 -22.81 16.47
N LYS A 467 14.85 -23.39 16.55
CA LYS A 467 15.63 -23.44 17.79
C LYS A 467 15.93 -22.06 18.36
N GLY A 468 16.27 -21.10 17.49
CA GLY A 468 16.56 -19.73 17.87
C GLY A 468 15.36 -18.99 18.47
N VAL A 469 14.19 -19.16 17.84
CA VAL A 469 12.91 -18.58 18.34
C VAL A 469 12.52 -19.21 19.67
N ALA A 470 12.59 -20.54 19.80
CA ALA A 470 12.26 -21.25 21.05
C ALA A 470 13.16 -20.76 22.21
N ALA A 471 14.48 -20.70 22.00
CA ALA A 471 15.41 -20.21 23.00
C ALA A 471 15.16 -18.73 23.37
N ALA A 472 14.70 -17.89 22.43
CA ALA A 472 14.35 -16.50 22.71
C ALA A 472 13.09 -16.38 23.56
N LEU A 473 12.07 -17.21 23.31
CA LEU A 473 10.86 -17.30 24.14
C LEU A 473 11.19 -17.74 25.57
N GLU A 474 12.06 -18.75 25.75
CA GLU A 474 12.51 -19.21 27.06
C GLU A 474 13.25 -18.08 27.82
N ARG A 475 14.15 -17.32 27.17
CA ARG A 475 14.83 -16.18 27.77
C ARG A 475 13.86 -15.09 28.21
N LEU A 476 12.85 -14.82 27.39
CA LEU A 476 11.85 -13.78 27.71
C LEU A 476 11.00 -14.19 28.92
N ALA A 477 10.56 -15.45 28.98
CA ALA A 477 9.81 -15.99 30.10
C ALA A 477 10.62 -15.95 31.41
N ALA A 478 11.92 -16.29 31.36
CA ALA A 478 12.81 -16.24 32.51
C ALA A 478 13.05 -14.81 33.02
N ALA A 479 13.01 -13.80 32.15
CA ALA A 479 13.18 -12.41 32.51
C ALA A 479 11.92 -11.76 33.13
N GLU A 480 10.73 -12.31 32.95
CA GLU A 480 9.45 -11.80 33.45
C GLU A 480 8.68 -12.85 34.30
N PRO A 481 9.21 -13.37 35.41
CA PRO A 481 8.66 -14.51 36.13
C PRO A 481 7.29 -14.32 36.78
N GLY A 482 6.64 -13.16 36.67
CA GLY A 482 5.35 -12.86 37.30
C GLY A 482 4.16 -12.72 36.34
N LYS A 483 4.38 -12.75 35.02
CA LYS A 483 3.29 -12.57 34.05
C LYS A 483 2.54 -13.86 33.68
N ASP A 484 3.09 -15.03 33.96
CA ASP A 484 2.48 -16.33 33.64
C ASP A 484 1.22 -16.64 34.47
N GLU A 485 1.11 -16.17 35.72
CA GLU A 485 -0.10 -16.36 36.54
C GLU A 485 -1.28 -15.51 36.05
N ALA A 486 -1.03 -14.36 35.46
CA ALA A 486 -2.09 -13.50 34.89
C ALA A 486 -2.62 -14.02 33.53
N ARG A 487 -1.84 -14.86 32.83
CA ARG A 487 -2.22 -15.48 31.55
C ARG A 487 -3.13 -16.70 31.72
N ARG A 488 -3.10 -17.36 32.89
CA ARG A 488 -3.88 -18.54 33.23
C ARG A 488 -5.25 -18.26 33.87
N ARG A 489 -5.60 -17.00 34.07
CA ARG A 489 -6.90 -16.52 34.56
C ARG A 489 -7.65 -15.77 33.44
#